data_9482ab792e9e08c040f5362b3b190ccb
#
_entry.id   9482ab792e9e08c040f5362b3b190ccb
#
_cell.length_a   1.000
_cell.length_b   1.000
_cell.length_c   1.000
_cell.angle_alpha   90.00
_cell.angle_beta   90.00
_cell.angle_gamma   90.00
#
_symmetry.space_group_name_H-M   'P 1'
#
loop_
_entity.id
_entity.type
_entity.pdbx_description
1 polymer ?
#
loop_
_entity_poly.entity_id
_entity_poly.type
_entity_poly.pdbx_seq_one_letter_code
_entity_poly.pdbx_strand_id
1 'polypeptide(L)'
;MMWPITHVSLGPYRVVQRIGRLSRMTHAVSFALLDSVNALLIGILVAIGIMLPRRKYRWIAGLVILGDWLGVLVAAAVVMFVLLGVREQIAAILDSPIAGGVLIIVGIALAFGAWHSQGKPNALIGRMLQPLRTPSATTVLIGFVMGLVQSLTSVPFYFGLMFLATEDLSLASQYGGLLWYAALALSLPVICALFIAVVRAHPDSAAGRVFAAARDNSTLVALIGGYVVAAFLIILGVVNL
;
A
#
# COMPACT_ATOMS: atom_id res chain seq x y z
N MET A 1 -56.87 29.49 2.08
CA MET A 1 -56.88 28.07 2.38
C MET A 1 -55.51 27.54 1.99
N MET A 2 -54.65 27.36 2.97
CA MET A 2 -53.21 27.09 2.77
C MET A 2 -52.99 25.60 3.03
N TRP A 3 -52.55 24.83 2.01
CA TRP A 3 -52.24 23.40 2.14
C TRP A 3 -50.87 23.23 2.80
N PRO A 4 -50.71 22.38 3.81
CA PRO A 4 -49.39 22.09 4.38
C PRO A 4 -48.61 21.23 3.42
N ILE A 5 -47.41 21.67 3.07
CA ILE A 5 -46.41 20.90 2.34
C ILE A 5 -45.98 19.74 3.26
N THR A 6 -46.43 18.53 2.97
CA THR A 6 -46.08 17.32 3.68
C THR A 6 -44.59 17.05 3.48
N HIS A 7 -43.86 16.93 4.59
CA HIS A 7 -42.49 16.47 4.65
C HIS A 7 -42.32 15.12 3.94
N VAL A 8 -41.78 15.14 2.74
CA VAL A 8 -41.32 13.91 2.07
C VAL A 8 -40.20 13.32 2.92
N SER A 9 -40.47 12.20 3.58
CA SER A 9 -39.47 11.49 4.37
C SER A 9 -38.40 10.90 3.42
N LEU A 10 -37.23 11.54 3.38
CA LEU A 10 -36.06 11.10 2.62
C LEU A 10 -35.35 9.86 3.24
N GLY A 11 -36.03 9.10 4.09
CA GLY A 11 -35.51 7.99 4.87
C GLY A 11 -34.81 6.88 4.03
N PRO A 12 -35.48 6.27 3.04
CA PRO A 12 -34.90 5.13 2.33
C PRO A 12 -33.73 5.53 1.43
N TYR A 13 -33.76 6.68 0.78
CA TYR A 13 -32.68 7.16 -0.10
C TYR A 13 -31.38 7.45 0.67
N ARG A 14 -31.47 7.98 1.90
CA ARG A 14 -30.28 8.21 2.75
C ARG A 14 -29.65 6.91 3.22
N VAL A 15 -30.43 5.87 3.45
CA VAL A 15 -29.91 4.55 3.86
C VAL A 15 -29.16 3.89 2.71
N VAL A 16 -29.72 3.88 1.51
CA VAL A 16 -29.08 3.30 0.32
C VAL A 16 -27.76 4.02 -0.02
N GLN A 17 -27.76 5.36 0.00
CA GLN A 17 -26.53 6.13 -0.19
C GLN A 17 -25.48 5.86 0.89
N ARG A 18 -25.89 5.67 2.15
CA ARG A 18 -24.96 5.36 3.24
C ARG A 18 -24.34 3.98 3.09
N ILE A 19 -25.13 2.98 2.68
CA ILE A 19 -24.64 1.62 2.42
C ILE A 19 -23.66 1.62 1.24
N GLY A 20 -23.98 2.27 0.14
CA GLY A 20 -23.08 2.40 -1.01
C GLY A 20 -21.77 3.10 -0.65
N ARG A 21 -21.80 4.16 0.14
CA ARG A 21 -20.61 4.87 0.62
C ARG A 21 -19.73 4.00 1.51
N LEU A 22 -20.32 3.25 2.46
CA LEU A 22 -19.58 2.32 3.31
C LEU A 22 -18.89 1.24 2.48
N SER A 23 -19.56 0.69 1.47
CA SER A 23 -18.98 -0.30 0.56
C SER A 23 -17.75 0.25 -0.18
N ARG A 24 -17.84 1.45 -0.77
CA ARG A 24 -16.70 2.04 -1.51
C ARG A 24 -15.53 2.43 -0.60
N MET A 25 -15.80 2.95 0.60
CA MET A 25 -14.73 3.21 1.57
C MET A 25 -14.03 1.93 2.02
N THR A 26 -14.76 0.84 2.22
CA THR A 26 -14.14 -0.47 2.52
C THR A 26 -13.26 -0.96 1.39
N HIS A 27 -13.64 -0.76 0.13
CA HIS A 27 -12.80 -1.07 -1.02
C HIS A 27 -11.51 -0.24 -1.04
N ALA A 28 -11.58 1.09 -0.84
CA ALA A 28 -10.40 1.94 -0.79
C ALA A 28 -9.44 1.52 0.33
N VAL A 29 -9.97 1.19 1.52
CA VAL A 29 -9.17 0.67 2.64
C VAL A 29 -8.54 -0.69 2.30
N SER A 30 -9.29 -1.59 1.67
CA SER A 30 -8.79 -2.91 1.25
C SER A 30 -7.64 -2.76 0.25
N PHE A 31 -7.77 -1.86 -0.72
CA PHE A 31 -6.69 -1.59 -1.69
C PHE A 31 -5.48 -0.91 -1.05
N ALA A 32 -5.67 -0.01 -0.07
CA ALA A 32 -4.56 0.57 0.69
C ALA A 32 -3.82 -0.50 1.52
N LEU A 33 -4.53 -1.45 2.11
CA LEU A 33 -3.92 -2.56 2.83
C LEU A 33 -3.20 -3.53 1.87
N LEU A 34 -3.72 -3.74 0.66
CA LEU A 34 -3.02 -4.47 -0.40
C LEU A 34 -1.73 -3.77 -0.82
N ASP A 35 -1.81 -2.47 -1.04
CA ASP A 35 -0.67 -1.64 -1.39
C ASP A 35 0.40 -1.63 -0.28
N SER A 36 -0.01 -1.92 0.97
CA SER A 36 0.91 -2.04 2.11
C SER A 36 1.89 -3.20 1.98
N VAL A 37 1.62 -4.20 1.13
CA VAL A 37 2.57 -5.29 0.84
C VAL A 37 3.70 -4.79 -0.07
N ASN A 38 4.36 -3.77 0.39
CA ASN A 38 5.51 -3.12 -0.22
C ASN A 38 6.76 -3.98 -0.07
N ALA A 39 6.94 -4.93 -0.99
CA ALA A 39 8.06 -5.87 -0.93
C ALA A 39 9.41 -5.18 -1.01
N LEU A 40 9.53 -4.07 -1.76
CA LEU A 40 10.79 -3.34 -1.91
C LEU A 40 11.17 -2.64 -0.61
N LEU A 41 10.25 -1.89 0.00
CA LEU A 41 10.51 -1.20 1.27
C LEU A 41 10.74 -2.21 2.41
N ILE A 42 9.92 -3.25 2.51
CA ILE A 42 10.11 -4.32 3.50
C ILE A 42 11.49 -4.98 3.32
N GLY A 43 11.89 -5.30 2.08
CA GLY A 43 13.19 -5.86 1.77
C GLY A 43 14.35 -4.96 2.22
N ILE A 44 14.23 -3.64 2.00
CA ILE A 44 15.24 -2.67 2.47
C ILE A 44 15.24 -2.57 3.98
N LEU A 45 14.07 -2.52 4.66
CA LEU A 45 13.98 -2.48 6.10
C LEU A 45 14.63 -3.71 6.76
N VAL A 46 14.43 -4.89 6.18
CA VAL A 46 15.09 -6.13 6.62
C VAL A 46 16.60 -6.03 6.39
N ALA A 47 17.04 -5.60 5.20
CA ALA A 47 18.46 -5.51 4.85
C ALA A 47 19.22 -4.53 5.77
N ILE A 48 18.70 -3.31 5.97
CA ILE A 48 19.29 -2.36 6.92
C ILE A 48 19.19 -2.87 8.37
N GLY A 49 18.13 -3.61 8.69
CA GLY A 49 17.98 -4.31 9.95
C GLY A 49 19.10 -5.32 10.22
N ILE A 50 19.60 -5.98 9.21
CA ILE A 50 20.71 -6.92 9.29
C ILE A 50 22.07 -6.19 9.37
N MET A 51 22.25 -5.15 8.53
CA MET A 51 23.57 -4.53 8.30
C MET A 51 23.92 -3.46 9.34
N LEU A 52 22.96 -2.73 9.87
CA LEU A 52 23.22 -1.54 10.69
C LEU A 52 23.28 -1.85 12.21
N PRO A 53 24.06 -1.09 13.00
CA PRO A 53 23.96 -1.13 14.46
C PRO A 53 22.56 -0.74 14.95
N ARG A 54 22.08 -1.30 16.09
CA ARG A 54 20.74 -1.09 16.64
C ARG A 54 20.31 0.37 16.69
N ARG A 55 21.20 1.25 17.19
CA ARG A 55 20.91 2.68 17.35
C ARG A 55 20.69 3.39 16.03
N LYS A 56 21.48 3.05 15.00
CA LYS A 56 21.36 3.65 13.65
C LYS A 56 20.13 3.14 12.90
N TYR A 57 19.77 1.86 13.08
CA TYR A 57 18.62 1.25 12.41
C TYR A 57 17.34 2.05 12.63
N ARG A 58 17.00 2.38 13.88
CA ARG A 58 15.73 3.08 14.20
C ARG A 58 15.60 4.42 13.49
N TRP A 59 16.69 5.19 13.43
CA TRP A 59 16.70 6.48 12.76
C TRP A 59 16.60 6.33 11.23
N ILE A 60 17.38 5.43 10.66
CA ILE A 60 17.41 5.21 9.21
C ILE A 60 16.10 4.61 8.73
N ALA A 61 15.56 3.61 9.42
CA ALA A 61 14.25 3.03 9.09
C ALA A 61 13.14 4.08 9.16
N GLY A 62 13.12 4.93 10.21
CA GLY A 62 12.16 6.02 10.32
C GLY A 62 12.26 7.04 9.18
N LEU A 63 13.49 7.43 8.78
CA LEU A 63 13.70 8.37 7.68
C LEU A 63 13.31 7.78 6.32
N VAL A 64 13.61 6.51 6.08
CA VAL A 64 13.19 5.82 4.84
C VAL A 64 11.68 5.73 4.76
N ILE A 65 11.01 5.30 5.85
CA ILE A 65 9.55 5.21 5.90
C ILE A 65 8.91 6.59 5.72
N LEU A 66 9.45 7.64 6.35
CA LEU A 66 8.96 9.01 6.17
C LEU A 66 9.12 9.47 4.73
N GLY A 67 10.24 9.18 4.10
CA GLY A 67 10.47 9.49 2.69
C GLY A 67 9.48 8.76 1.80
N ASP A 68 9.31 7.46 2.00
CA ASP A 68 8.38 6.62 1.24
C ASP A 68 6.93 7.13 1.39
N TRP A 69 6.52 7.46 2.61
CA TRP A 69 5.20 8.05 2.86
C TRP A 69 4.98 9.36 2.09
N LEU A 70 5.97 10.25 2.07
CA LEU A 70 5.91 11.47 1.27
C LEU A 70 5.84 11.17 -0.23
N GLY A 71 6.57 10.17 -0.71
CA GLY A 71 6.53 9.73 -2.10
C GLY A 71 5.16 9.19 -2.49
N VAL A 72 4.57 8.32 -1.67
CA VAL A 72 3.20 7.80 -1.84
C VAL A 72 2.19 8.95 -1.84
N LEU A 73 2.31 9.89 -0.91
CA LEU A 73 1.38 11.02 -0.77
C LEU A 73 1.44 11.95 -1.99
N VAL A 74 2.65 12.27 -2.48
CA VAL A 74 2.81 13.10 -3.68
C VAL A 74 2.27 12.38 -4.91
N ALA A 75 2.58 11.09 -5.10
CA ALA A 75 2.02 10.29 -6.17
C ALA A 75 0.48 10.28 -6.10
N ALA A 76 -0.07 10.04 -4.91
CA ALA A 76 -1.52 10.02 -4.70
C ALA A 76 -2.19 11.36 -4.99
N ALA A 77 -1.58 12.48 -4.60
CA ALA A 77 -2.09 13.82 -4.89
C ALA A 77 -2.12 14.12 -6.40
N VAL A 78 -1.04 13.77 -7.12
CA VAL A 78 -0.96 13.95 -8.57
C VAL A 78 -1.97 13.06 -9.29
N VAL A 79 -2.04 11.79 -8.94
CA VAL A 79 -2.98 10.86 -9.55
C VAL A 79 -4.42 11.27 -9.23
N MET A 80 -4.73 11.64 -8.00
CA MET A 80 -6.07 12.14 -7.60
C MET A 80 -6.48 13.36 -8.43
N PHE A 81 -5.58 14.31 -8.64
CA PHE A 81 -5.84 15.49 -9.47
C PHE A 81 -6.26 15.09 -10.89
N VAL A 82 -5.58 14.11 -11.49
CA VAL A 82 -5.94 13.57 -12.81
C VAL A 82 -7.29 12.83 -12.76
N LEU A 83 -7.48 11.96 -11.78
CA LEU A 83 -8.69 11.15 -11.64
C LEU A 83 -9.96 11.98 -11.45
N LEU A 84 -9.87 13.11 -10.73
CA LEU A 84 -11.01 14.02 -10.55
C LEU A 84 -11.47 14.66 -11.86
N GLY A 85 -10.56 14.83 -12.84
CA GLY A 85 -10.88 15.33 -14.18
C GLY A 85 -11.64 14.33 -15.07
N VAL A 86 -11.61 13.02 -14.75
CA VAL A 86 -12.22 11.94 -15.54
C VAL A 86 -13.14 11.04 -14.69
N ARG A 87 -13.73 11.59 -13.65
CA ARG A 87 -14.48 10.87 -12.61
C ARG A 87 -15.62 10.01 -13.14
N GLU A 88 -16.42 10.54 -14.07
CA GLU A 88 -17.59 9.86 -14.61
C GLU A 88 -17.21 8.60 -15.41
N GLN A 89 -16.14 8.69 -16.19
CA GLN A 89 -15.62 7.59 -16.97
C GLN A 89 -15.06 6.47 -16.08
N ILE A 90 -14.40 6.85 -14.96
CA ILE A 90 -13.86 5.90 -14.00
C ILE A 90 -14.94 5.14 -13.25
N ALA A 91 -16.01 5.84 -12.83
CA ALA A 91 -17.13 5.20 -12.13
C ALA A 91 -17.74 4.06 -12.99
N ALA A 92 -17.91 4.29 -14.29
CA ALA A 92 -18.41 3.29 -15.22
C ALA A 92 -17.50 2.06 -15.36
N ILE A 93 -16.18 2.24 -15.26
CA ILE A 93 -15.20 1.14 -15.33
C ILE A 93 -15.21 0.32 -14.04
N LEU A 94 -15.25 0.98 -12.87
CA LEU A 94 -15.21 0.31 -11.57
C LEU A 94 -16.48 -0.53 -11.29
N ASP A 95 -17.62 -0.09 -11.82
CA ASP A 95 -18.89 -0.83 -11.70
C ASP A 95 -19.00 -1.99 -12.72
N SER A 96 -17.97 -2.20 -13.54
CA SER A 96 -17.92 -3.27 -14.54
C SER A 96 -17.06 -4.46 -14.06
N PRO A 97 -17.28 -5.68 -14.55
CA PRO A 97 -16.46 -6.85 -14.25
C PRO A 97 -15.00 -6.74 -14.78
N ILE A 98 -14.71 -5.71 -15.57
CA ILE A 98 -13.37 -5.44 -16.12
C ILE A 98 -12.36 -5.22 -14.98
N ALA A 99 -12.76 -4.52 -13.90
CA ALA A 99 -11.89 -4.29 -12.74
C ALA A 99 -11.44 -5.59 -12.08
N GLY A 100 -12.36 -6.54 -11.87
CA GLY A 100 -12.04 -7.87 -11.36
C GLY A 100 -11.10 -8.66 -12.28
N GLY A 101 -11.36 -8.63 -13.58
CA GLY A 101 -10.51 -9.28 -14.59
C GLY A 101 -9.07 -8.76 -14.59
N VAL A 102 -8.88 -7.43 -14.49
CA VAL A 102 -7.56 -6.81 -14.40
C VAL A 102 -6.80 -7.27 -13.16
N LEU A 103 -7.46 -7.33 -11.99
CA LEU A 103 -6.84 -7.81 -10.74
C LEU A 103 -6.37 -9.27 -10.85
N ILE A 104 -7.15 -10.13 -11.48
CA ILE A 104 -6.76 -11.54 -11.71
C ILE A 104 -5.51 -11.60 -12.60
N ILE A 105 -5.49 -10.86 -13.72
CA ILE A 105 -4.34 -10.85 -14.64
C ILE A 105 -3.08 -10.36 -13.91
N VAL A 106 -3.18 -9.30 -13.11
CA VAL A 106 -2.05 -8.77 -12.34
C VAL A 106 -1.59 -9.78 -11.28
N GLY A 107 -2.51 -10.44 -10.58
CA GLY A 107 -2.19 -11.48 -9.62
C GLY A 107 -1.42 -12.64 -10.25
N ILE A 108 -1.86 -13.11 -11.43
CA ILE A 108 -1.17 -14.17 -12.19
C ILE A 108 0.22 -13.70 -12.64
N ALA A 109 0.36 -12.47 -13.14
CA ALA A 109 1.64 -11.90 -13.55
C ALA A 109 2.62 -11.81 -12.39
N LEU A 110 2.16 -11.41 -11.19
CA LEU A 110 2.98 -11.37 -9.97
C LEU A 110 3.40 -12.77 -9.52
N ALA A 111 2.50 -13.77 -9.58
CA ALA A 111 2.85 -15.16 -9.26
C ALA A 111 3.94 -15.69 -10.20
N PHE A 112 3.81 -15.41 -11.51
CA PHE A 112 4.81 -15.77 -12.50
C PHE A 112 6.13 -15.04 -12.27
N GLY A 113 6.10 -13.75 -11.95
CA GLY A 113 7.28 -12.95 -11.61
C GLY A 113 7.99 -13.48 -10.37
N ALA A 114 7.27 -13.84 -9.32
CA ALA A 114 7.81 -14.46 -8.10
C ALA A 114 8.48 -15.80 -8.41
N TRP A 115 7.85 -16.62 -9.23
CA TRP A 115 8.41 -17.89 -9.68
C TRP A 115 9.69 -17.71 -10.51
N HIS A 116 9.67 -16.79 -11.47
CA HIS A 116 10.81 -16.55 -12.36
C HIS A 116 12.02 -15.93 -11.63
N SER A 117 11.78 -15.02 -10.69
CA SER A 117 12.84 -14.38 -9.90
C SER A 117 13.51 -15.31 -8.89
N GLN A 118 12.85 -16.42 -8.54
CA GLN A 118 13.30 -17.38 -7.52
C GLN A 118 13.76 -16.74 -6.21
N GLY A 119 13.19 -15.56 -5.87
CA GLY A 119 13.52 -14.80 -4.67
C GLY A 119 14.93 -14.20 -4.64
N LYS A 120 15.65 -14.15 -5.76
CA LYS A 120 17.00 -13.56 -5.83
C LYS A 120 16.95 -12.08 -5.46
N PRO A 121 17.87 -11.61 -4.60
CA PRO A 121 17.94 -10.19 -4.25
C PRO A 121 18.20 -9.35 -5.51
N ASN A 122 17.34 -8.34 -5.71
CA ASN A 122 17.51 -7.45 -6.85
C ASN A 122 18.79 -6.61 -6.67
N ALA A 123 19.61 -6.48 -7.72
CA ALA A 123 20.82 -5.64 -7.74
C ALA A 123 20.52 -4.17 -7.37
N LEU A 124 19.26 -3.71 -7.61
CA LEU A 124 18.78 -2.42 -7.21
C LEU A 124 18.84 -2.22 -5.69
N ILE A 125 18.44 -3.23 -4.91
CA ILE A 125 18.49 -3.20 -3.44
C ILE A 125 19.92 -2.98 -2.96
N GLY A 126 20.89 -3.67 -3.55
CA GLY A 126 22.31 -3.51 -3.21
C GLY A 126 22.84 -2.08 -3.42
N ARG A 127 22.44 -1.43 -4.51
CA ARG A 127 22.80 -0.03 -4.81
C ARG A 127 22.12 0.97 -3.87
N MET A 128 20.87 0.70 -3.47
CA MET A 128 20.12 1.55 -2.55
C MET A 128 20.63 1.46 -1.10
N LEU A 129 21.26 0.35 -0.72
CA LEU A 129 21.76 0.15 0.65
C LEU A 129 23.03 0.95 0.97
N GLN A 130 23.86 1.30 -0.03
CA GLN A 130 25.12 2.01 0.21
C GLN A 130 24.93 3.38 0.89
N PRO A 131 24.04 4.30 0.41
CA PRO A 131 23.83 5.58 1.05
C PRO A 131 23.02 5.49 2.37
N LEU A 132 22.36 4.35 2.66
CA LEU A 132 21.59 4.15 3.89
C LEU A 132 22.45 3.81 5.14
N ARG A 133 23.76 3.97 5.08
CA ARG A 133 24.64 3.70 6.24
C ARG A 133 24.66 4.83 7.26
N THR A 134 24.22 6.03 6.88
CA THR A 134 24.19 7.22 7.74
C THR A 134 22.84 7.92 7.63
N PRO A 135 22.24 8.37 8.75
CA PRO A 135 21.02 9.18 8.71
C PRO A 135 21.31 10.51 8.00
N SER A 136 20.64 10.77 6.90
CA SER A 136 20.86 11.98 6.10
C SER A 136 19.62 12.34 5.28
N ALA A 137 19.57 13.52 4.69
CA ALA A 137 18.53 13.91 3.74
C ALA A 137 18.46 12.93 2.54
N THR A 138 19.60 12.37 2.13
CA THR A 138 19.65 11.33 1.09
C THR A 138 18.85 10.09 1.46
N THR A 139 18.80 9.74 2.75
CA THR A 139 17.99 8.61 3.25
C THR A 139 16.48 8.86 3.03
N VAL A 140 16.02 10.09 3.31
CA VAL A 140 14.63 10.49 3.03
C VAL A 140 14.36 10.52 1.54
N LEU A 141 15.29 11.05 0.75
CA LEU A 141 15.16 11.12 -0.71
C LEU A 141 15.06 9.73 -1.35
N ILE A 142 15.84 8.76 -0.86
CA ILE A 142 15.74 7.37 -1.32
C ILE A 142 14.36 6.80 -1.01
N GLY A 143 13.87 6.96 0.23
CA GLY A 143 12.51 6.58 0.59
C GLY A 143 11.48 7.25 -0.31
N PHE A 144 11.60 8.56 -0.53
CA PHE A 144 10.69 9.33 -1.38
C PHE A 144 10.63 8.80 -2.82
N VAL A 145 11.77 8.58 -3.44
CA VAL A 145 11.84 8.01 -4.81
C VAL A 145 11.26 6.61 -4.84
N MET A 146 11.50 5.80 -3.81
CA MET A 146 10.91 4.47 -3.70
C MET A 146 9.39 4.52 -3.64
N GLY A 147 8.84 5.34 -2.74
CA GLY A 147 7.40 5.53 -2.58
C GLY A 147 6.74 6.03 -3.87
N LEU A 148 7.38 6.99 -4.57
CA LEU A 148 6.92 7.46 -5.88
C LEU A 148 6.87 6.34 -6.93
N VAL A 149 8.01 5.70 -7.18
CA VAL A 149 8.13 4.68 -8.24
C VAL A 149 7.20 3.51 -7.97
N GLN A 150 7.14 3.05 -6.72
CA GLN A 150 6.33 1.93 -6.31
C GLN A 150 4.84 2.24 -6.43
N SER A 151 4.37 3.40 -5.95
CA SER A 151 2.96 3.80 -6.08
C SER A 151 2.55 3.93 -7.54
N LEU A 152 3.37 4.56 -8.37
CA LEU A 152 3.09 4.70 -9.81
C LEU A 152 3.08 3.37 -10.58
N THR A 153 3.67 2.32 -10.02
CA THR A 153 3.67 0.97 -10.61
C THR A 153 2.71 0.00 -9.91
N SER A 154 2.01 0.46 -8.87
CA SER A 154 1.09 -0.36 -8.06
C SER A 154 -0.33 -0.31 -8.61
N VAL A 155 -0.85 -1.45 -9.03
CA VAL A 155 -2.26 -1.56 -9.45
C VAL A 155 -3.23 -1.32 -8.28
N PRO A 156 -3.04 -1.89 -7.07
CA PRO A 156 -3.87 -1.57 -5.91
C PRO A 156 -3.95 -0.07 -5.60
N PHE A 157 -2.84 0.66 -5.80
CA PHE A 157 -2.80 2.10 -5.60
C PHE A 157 -3.81 2.85 -6.49
N TYR A 158 -3.81 2.56 -7.79
CA TYR A 158 -4.76 3.21 -8.72
C TYR A 158 -6.21 2.88 -8.39
N PHE A 159 -6.52 1.60 -8.12
CA PHE A 159 -7.88 1.21 -7.76
C PHE A 159 -8.35 1.86 -6.45
N GLY A 160 -7.49 1.90 -5.43
CA GLY A 160 -7.79 2.57 -4.17
C GLY A 160 -8.11 4.06 -4.34
N LEU A 161 -7.32 4.76 -5.16
CA LEU A 161 -7.55 6.17 -5.48
C LEU A 161 -8.78 6.39 -6.36
N MET A 162 -9.06 5.49 -7.32
CA MET A 162 -10.28 5.55 -8.13
C MET A 162 -11.53 5.47 -7.25
N PHE A 163 -11.59 4.53 -6.30
CA PHE A 163 -12.70 4.45 -5.35
C PHE A 163 -12.82 5.71 -4.50
N LEU A 164 -11.70 6.28 -4.05
CA LEU A 164 -11.71 7.51 -3.27
C LEU A 164 -12.15 8.73 -4.12
N ALA A 165 -11.77 8.79 -5.40
CA ALA A 165 -12.13 9.87 -6.33
C ALA A 165 -13.62 9.84 -6.72
N THR A 166 -14.25 8.66 -6.76
CA THR A 166 -15.66 8.49 -7.14
C THR A 166 -16.64 8.79 -6.01
N GLU A 167 -16.18 8.98 -4.78
CA GLU A 167 -17.02 9.38 -3.65
C GLU A 167 -17.52 10.84 -3.79
N ASP A 168 -18.78 11.07 -3.40
CA ASP A 168 -19.38 12.42 -3.33
C ASP A 168 -18.90 13.17 -2.08
N LEU A 169 -17.59 13.33 -1.95
CA LEU A 169 -16.95 14.04 -0.86
C LEU A 169 -16.52 15.43 -1.32
N SER A 170 -16.40 16.37 -0.36
CA SER A 170 -15.75 17.64 -0.65
C SER A 170 -14.29 17.41 -1.04
N LEU A 171 -13.71 18.29 -1.86
CA LEU A 171 -12.29 18.22 -2.24
C LEU A 171 -11.38 18.09 -1.01
N ALA A 172 -11.65 18.87 0.05
CA ALA A 172 -10.88 18.78 1.29
C ALA A 172 -10.94 17.39 1.93
N SER A 173 -12.10 16.72 1.88
CA SER A 173 -12.25 15.35 2.39
C SER A 173 -11.57 14.30 1.51
N GLN A 174 -11.58 14.50 0.19
CA GLN A 174 -10.89 13.61 -0.75
C GLN A 174 -9.36 13.69 -0.55
N TYR A 175 -8.80 14.90 -0.53
CA TYR A 175 -7.36 15.08 -0.26
C TYR A 175 -6.98 14.70 1.17
N GLY A 176 -7.85 14.92 2.17
CA GLY A 176 -7.67 14.39 3.52
C GLY A 176 -7.64 12.87 3.57
N GLY A 177 -8.45 12.21 2.74
CA GLY A 177 -8.45 10.76 2.56
C GLY A 177 -7.13 10.21 2.04
N LEU A 178 -6.36 10.99 1.26
CA LEU A 178 -5.03 10.58 0.79
C LEU A 178 -4.04 10.40 1.94
N LEU A 179 -4.12 11.22 3.00
CA LEU A 179 -3.27 11.06 4.19
C LEU A 179 -3.52 9.71 4.86
N TRP A 180 -4.81 9.34 5.00
CA TRP A 180 -5.20 8.04 5.54
C TRP A 180 -4.80 6.91 4.62
N TYR A 181 -4.99 7.07 3.31
CA TYR A 181 -4.57 6.09 2.32
C TYR A 181 -3.06 5.82 2.41
N ALA A 182 -2.24 6.87 2.36
CA ALA A 182 -0.78 6.75 2.46
C ALA A 182 -0.34 6.13 3.81
N ALA A 183 -1.02 6.45 4.91
CA ALA A 183 -0.73 5.85 6.21
C ALA A 183 -1.07 4.35 6.25
N LEU A 184 -2.20 3.95 5.66
CA LEU A 184 -2.59 2.54 5.54
C LEU A 184 -1.69 1.76 4.59
N ALA A 185 -1.30 2.36 3.46
CA ALA A 185 -0.39 1.76 2.50
C ALA A 185 1.00 1.49 3.08
N LEU A 186 1.39 2.18 4.16
CA LEU A 186 2.64 1.91 4.86
C LEU A 186 2.47 1.07 6.14
N SER A 187 1.26 0.59 6.45
CA SER A 187 0.99 -0.12 7.69
C SER A 187 1.89 -1.35 7.88
N LEU A 188 2.02 -2.20 6.85
CA LEU A 188 2.83 -3.40 6.93
C LEU A 188 4.35 -3.11 7.01
N PRO A 189 4.93 -2.20 6.21
CA PRO A 189 6.31 -1.75 6.39
C PRO A 189 6.60 -1.21 7.79
N VAL A 190 5.70 -0.40 8.36
CA VAL A 190 5.85 0.14 9.72
C VAL A 190 5.83 -0.99 10.75
N ILE A 191 4.87 -1.92 10.66
CA ILE A 191 4.81 -3.10 11.53
C ILE A 191 6.08 -3.92 11.40
N CYS A 192 6.58 -4.16 10.18
CA CYS A 192 7.82 -4.87 9.93
C CYS A 192 9.02 -4.16 10.56
N ALA A 193 9.13 -2.83 10.41
CA ALA A 193 10.22 -2.06 11.02
C ALA A 193 10.20 -2.11 12.54
N LEU A 194 9.00 -2.01 13.16
CA LEU A 194 8.82 -2.14 14.60
C LEU A 194 9.17 -3.55 15.07
N PHE A 195 8.70 -4.57 14.38
CA PHE A 195 9.04 -5.97 14.66
C PHE A 195 10.55 -6.19 14.64
N ILE A 196 11.26 -5.74 13.59
CA ILE A 196 12.72 -5.83 13.50
C ILE A 196 13.38 -5.08 14.66
N ALA A 197 12.88 -3.91 15.03
CA ALA A 197 13.44 -3.14 16.15
C ALA A 197 13.30 -3.88 17.48
N VAL A 198 12.15 -4.51 17.74
CA VAL A 198 11.87 -5.31 18.94
C VAL A 198 12.71 -6.58 18.96
N VAL A 199 12.72 -7.33 17.87
CA VAL A 199 13.52 -8.57 17.72
C VAL A 199 15.00 -8.32 17.98
N ARG A 200 15.52 -7.22 17.48
CA ARG A 200 16.91 -6.82 17.69
C ARG A 200 17.19 -6.34 19.12
N ALA A 201 16.17 -5.91 19.85
CA ALA A 201 16.31 -5.62 21.28
C ALA A 201 16.38 -6.91 22.12
N HIS A 202 15.70 -7.99 21.66
CA HIS A 202 15.58 -9.25 22.37
C HIS A 202 15.98 -10.44 21.45
N PRO A 203 17.27 -10.63 21.13
CA PRO A 203 17.73 -11.65 20.15
C PRO A 203 17.43 -13.08 20.60
N ASP A 204 17.40 -13.34 21.91
CA ASP A 204 17.14 -14.67 22.50
C ASP A 204 15.65 -15.01 22.59
N SER A 205 14.77 -14.08 22.23
CA SER A 205 13.32 -14.31 22.20
C SER A 205 12.93 -15.28 21.07
N ALA A 206 11.73 -15.88 21.19
CA ALA A 206 11.17 -16.72 20.11
C ALA A 206 11.11 -15.96 18.77
N ALA A 207 10.70 -14.70 18.80
CA ALA A 207 10.69 -13.83 17.63
C ALA A 207 12.11 -13.55 17.09
N GLY A 208 13.12 -13.43 17.96
CA GLY A 208 14.52 -13.30 17.58
C GLY A 208 15.03 -14.52 16.79
N ARG A 209 14.70 -15.71 17.26
CA ARG A 209 15.06 -16.97 16.56
C ARG A 209 14.34 -17.10 15.21
N VAL A 210 13.05 -16.75 15.13
CA VAL A 210 12.29 -16.74 13.87
C VAL A 210 12.89 -15.75 12.87
N PHE A 211 13.26 -14.55 13.34
CA PHE A 211 13.90 -13.55 12.48
C PHE A 211 15.28 -14.01 11.97
N ALA A 212 16.06 -14.66 12.81
CA ALA A 212 17.33 -15.23 12.40
C ALA A 212 17.13 -16.32 11.31
N ALA A 213 16.17 -17.23 11.53
CA ALA A 213 15.83 -18.26 10.55
C ALA A 213 15.32 -17.66 9.22
N ALA A 214 14.48 -16.62 9.29
CA ALA A 214 14.00 -15.91 8.10
C ALA A 214 15.14 -15.20 7.35
N ARG A 215 16.10 -14.64 8.09
CA ARG A 215 17.31 -14.04 7.52
C ARG A 215 18.16 -15.03 6.75
N ASP A 216 18.35 -16.20 7.34
CA ASP A 216 19.18 -17.24 6.73
C ASP A 216 18.48 -17.86 5.49
N ASN A 217 17.15 -17.75 5.41
CA ASN A 217 16.31 -18.19 4.29
C ASN A 217 15.65 -17.02 3.55
N SER A 218 16.34 -15.90 3.39
CA SER A 218 15.77 -14.66 2.81
C SER A 218 15.16 -14.85 1.41
N THR A 219 15.74 -15.72 0.58
CA THR A 219 15.22 -16.08 -0.75
C THR A 219 13.85 -16.76 -0.66
N LEU A 220 13.70 -17.70 0.28
CA LEU A 220 12.43 -18.40 0.51
C LEU A 220 11.35 -17.45 1.02
N VAL A 221 11.71 -16.54 1.94
CA VAL A 221 10.79 -15.53 2.48
C VAL A 221 10.30 -14.59 1.37
N ALA A 222 11.19 -14.14 0.49
CA ALA A 222 10.81 -13.30 -0.65
C ALA A 222 9.88 -14.04 -1.63
N LEU A 223 10.14 -15.31 -1.90
CA LEU A 223 9.30 -16.13 -2.77
C LEU A 223 7.90 -16.33 -2.19
N ILE A 224 7.80 -16.73 -0.92
CA ILE A 224 6.52 -16.91 -0.21
C ILE A 224 5.74 -15.59 -0.20
N GLY A 225 6.40 -14.46 0.11
CA GLY A 225 5.78 -13.14 0.08
C GLY A 225 5.15 -12.83 -1.28
N GLY A 226 5.87 -13.07 -2.37
CA GLY A 226 5.36 -12.89 -3.72
C GLY A 226 4.11 -13.72 -4.03
N TYR A 227 4.09 -14.99 -3.64
CA TYR A 227 2.92 -15.85 -3.84
C TYR A 227 1.71 -15.46 -2.98
N VAL A 228 1.93 -15.02 -1.74
CA VAL A 228 0.86 -14.54 -0.85
C VAL A 228 0.17 -13.32 -1.47
N VAL A 229 0.95 -12.35 -1.97
CA VAL A 229 0.40 -11.15 -2.66
C VAL A 229 -0.38 -11.56 -3.91
N ALA A 230 0.21 -12.43 -4.74
CA ALA A 230 -0.44 -12.90 -5.96
C ALA A 230 -1.78 -13.59 -5.66
N ALA A 231 -1.81 -14.52 -4.70
CA ALA A 231 -3.02 -15.21 -4.28
C ALA A 231 -4.10 -14.23 -3.78
N PHE A 232 -3.70 -13.24 -2.98
CA PHE A 232 -4.61 -12.23 -2.46
C PHE A 232 -5.25 -11.39 -3.58
N LEU A 233 -4.47 -10.94 -4.57
CA LEU A 233 -4.99 -10.21 -5.73
C LEU A 233 -5.94 -11.05 -6.59
N ILE A 234 -5.63 -12.33 -6.79
CA ILE A 234 -6.51 -13.24 -7.53
C ILE A 234 -7.85 -13.41 -6.79
N ILE A 235 -7.81 -13.66 -5.47
CA ILE A 235 -9.03 -13.81 -4.65
C ILE A 235 -9.86 -12.53 -4.71
N LEU A 236 -9.22 -11.37 -4.55
CA LEU A 236 -9.90 -10.07 -4.62
C LEU A 236 -10.52 -9.85 -6.01
N GLY A 237 -9.81 -10.21 -7.07
CA GLY A 237 -10.31 -10.14 -8.44
C GLY A 237 -11.54 -11.02 -8.66
N VAL A 238 -11.52 -12.25 -8.14
CA VAL A 238 -12.68 -13.18 -8.23
C VAL A 238 -13.89 -12.65 -7.47
N VAL A 239 -13.70 -12.03 -6.30
CA VAL A 239 -14.80 -11.45 -5.50
C VAL A 239 -15.43 -10.23 -6.20
N ASN A 240 -14.70 -9.56 -7.10
CA ASN A 240 -15.16 -8.38 -7.84
C ASN A 240 -15.62 -8.68 -9.29
N LEU A 241 -15.73 -9.95 -9.68
CA LEU A 241 -16.37 -10.39 -10.94
C LEU A 241 -17.89 -10.51 -10.77
#